data_46332890711c49eeebcbdf583c904e20
#
_entry.id   46332890711c49eeebcbdf583c904e20
#
_cell.length_a   1.000
_cell.length_b   1.000
_cell.length_c   1.000
_cell.angle_alpha   90.00
_cell.angle_beta   90.00
_cell.angle_gamma   90.00
#
_symmetry.space_group_name_H-M   'P 1'
#
loop_
_entity.id
_entity.type
_entity.pdbx_description
1 polymer ?
#
loop_
_entity_poly.entity_id
_entity_poly.type
_entity_poly.pdbx_seq_one_letter_code
_entity_poly.pdbx_strand_id
1 'polypeptide(L)'
;MARLKDTYKQDVAPALMKKFGYKSVMQIPKLDKVVINVGAGEAKDNAKVIDSISGDLAKITGQKPIVCRAKKSVANFKLREGMPIGVKVTLRGEKMWEFMDRLFNVALPRVRDFRGINPNSFDGRGNYSMGIKEQLIFPEIEYDKIDKVRGMDVCFVTTANTDEEGRELLKLMGAPFEK
;
A
#
# COMPACT_ATOMS: atom_id res chain seq x y z
N MET A 1 9.93 -11.14 14.71
CA MET A 1 8.49 -11.20 14.31
C MET A 1 7.94 -9.79 14.23
N ALA A 2 7.08 -9.51 13.26
CA ALA A 2 6.50 -8.17 13.10
C ALA A 2 5.50 -7.89 14.25
N ARG A 3 5.71 -6.80 14.98
CA ARG A 3 4.87 -6.38 16.13
C ARG A 3 3.38 -6.37 15.78
N LEU A 4 3.02 -5.81 14.64
CA LEU A 4 1.63 -5.69 14.19
C LEU A 4 0.95 -7.06 13.94
N LYS A 5 1.73 -8.08 13.58
CA LYS A 5 1.24 -9.46 13.43
C LYS A 5 0.86 -10.08 14.77
N ASP A 6 1.62 -9.79 15.81
CA ASP A 6 1.34 -10.28 17.16
C ASP A 6 0.11 -9.54 17.73
N THR A 7 0.02 -8.21 17.55
CA THR A 7 -1.17 -7.42 17.87
C THR A 7 -2.42 -7.94 17.15
N TYR A 8 -2.31 -8.29 15.86
CA TYR A 8 -3.44 -8.88 15.14
C TYR A 8 -3.96 -10.15 15.80
N LYS A 9 -3.06 -11.06 16.22
CA LYS A 9 -3.46 -12.34 16.82
C LYS A 9 -4.01 -12.18 18.23
N GLN A 10 -3.43 -11.28 19.03
CA GLN A 10 -3.77 -11.13 20.46
C GLN A 10 -5.00 -10.26 20.68
N ASP A 11 -5.13 -9.15 19.93
CA ASP A 11 -6.12 -8.12 20.18
C ASP A 11 -7.18 -8.01 19.07
N VAL A 12 -6.72 -7.93 17.81
CA VAL A 12 -7.60 -7.60 16.69
C VAL A 12 -8.53 -8.76 16.34
N ALA A 13 -8.01 -9.97 16.20
CA ALA A 13 -8.80 -11.14 15.82
C ALA A 13 -9.90 -11.48 16.85
N PRO A 14 -9.64 -11.50 18.18
CA PRO A 14 -10.68 -11.68 19.18
C PRO A 14 -11.74 -10.57 19.19
N ALA A 15 -11.32 -9.30 18.99
CA ALA A 15 -12.21 -8.15 18.91
C ALA A 15 -13.17 -8.25 17.71
N LEU A 16 -12.67 -8.60 16.53
CA LEU A 16 -13.48 -8.82 15.33
C LEU A 16 -14.45 -9.99 15.51
N MET A 17 -13.98 -11.09 16.10
CA MET A 17 -14.82 -12.25 16.38
C MET A 17 -16.01 -11.89 17.28
N LYS A 18 -15.77 -11.10 18.32
CA LYS A 18 -16.81 -10.63 19.24
C LYS A 18 -17.77 -9.64 18.56
N LYS A 19 -17.28 -8.74 17.73
CA LYS A 19 -18.07 -7.69 17.09
C LYS A 19 -19.00 -8.22 16.01
N PHE A 20 -18.52 -9.11 15.16
CA PHE A 20 -19.26 -9.67 14.02
C PHE A 20 -19.87 -11.05 14.27
N GLY A 21 -19.58 -11.68 15.41
CA GLY A 21 -20.17 -12.94 15.79
C GLY A 21 -19.77 -14.13 14.92
N TYR A 22 -18.53 -14.18 14.43
CA TYR A 22 -18.05 -15.29 13.61
C TYR A 22 -18.10 -16.63 14.36
N LYS A 23 -18.52 -17.67 13.64
CA LYS A 23 -18.60 -19.04 14.19
C LYS A 23 -17.26 -19.77 14.22
N SER A 24 -16.32 -19.36 13.37
CA SER A 24 -15.01 -19.98 13.24
C SER A 24 -13.92 -18.92 13.15
N VAL A 25 -12.76 -19.21 13.73
CA VAL A 25 -11.55 -18.37 13.64
C VAL A 25 -11.11 -18.16 12.19
N MET A 26 -11.43 -19.10 11.29
CA MET A 26 -11.08 -19.01 9.87
C MET A 26 -11.92 -17.98 9.09
N GLN A 27 -13.06 -17.54 9.66
CA GLN A 27 -13.92 -16.51 9.06
C GLN A 27 -13.44 -15.09 9.36
N ILE A 28 -12.58 -14.92 10.36
CA ILE A 28 -12.09 -13.62 10.77
C ILE A 28 -11.32 -12.98 9.59
N PRO A 29 -11.65 -11.74 9.20
CA PRO A 29 -10.93 -11.05 8.14
C PRO A 29 -9.47 -10.82 8.53
N LYS A 30 -8.59 -11.07 7.57
CA LYS A 30 -7.14 -10.87 7.70
C LYS A 30 -6.58 -10.17 6.47
N LEU A 31 -5.40 -9.61 6.62
CA LEU A 31 -4.66 -9.10 5.47
C LEU A 31 -4.08 -10.26 4.65
N ASP A 32 -4.29 -10.20 3.34
CA ASP A 32 -3.70 -11.12 2.37
C ASP A 32 -2.40 -10.55 1.81
N LYS A 33 -2.44 -9.33 1.31
CA LYS A 33 -1.30 -8.64 0.70
C LYS A 33 -1.46 -7.13 0.72
N VAL A 34 -0.33 -6.44 0.58
CA VAL A 34 -0.28 -5.01 0.28
C VAL A 34 0.38 -4.82 -1.08
N VAL A 35 -0.26 -4.09 -1.96
CA VAL A 35 0.26 -3.77 -3.28
C VAL A 35 0.58 -2.29 -3.33
N ILE A 36 1.82 -1.96 -3.70
CA ILE A 36 2.27 -0.59 -3.88
C ILE A 36 2.56 -0.40 -5.36
N ASN A 37 2.00 0.64 -5.95
CA ASN A 37 2.16 0.97 -7.35
C ASN A 37 2.61 2.41 -7.52
N VAL A 38 3.55 2.63 -8.42
CA VAL A 38 3.97 3.96 -8.88
C VAL A 38 3.78 4.05 -10.38
N GLY A 39 2.90 4.95 -10.82
CA GLY A 39 2.72 5.26 -12.22
C GLY A 39 3.89 6.09 -12.73
N ALA A 40 4.51 5.67 -13.83
CA ALA A 40 5.65 6.33 -14.45
C ALA A 40 5.38 6.63 -15.92
N GLY A 41 4.39 7.48 -16.21
CA GLY A 41 4.08 7.90 -17.57
C GLY A 41 5.24 8.61 -18.28
N GLU A 42 6.16 9.22 -17.53
CA GLU A 42 7.39 9.86 -18.03
C GLU A 42 8.42 8.84 -18.56
N ALA A 43 8.30 7.58 -18.16
CA ALA A 43 9.25 6.53 -18.55
C ALA A 43 9.23 6.20 -20.05
N LYS A 44 8.18 6.60 -20.77
CA LYS A 44 8.11 6.49 -22.24
C LYS A 44 9.17 7.32 -22.93
N ASP A 45 9.55 8.48 -22.34
CA ASP A 45 10.53 9.42 -22.88
C ASP A 45 11.92 9.20 -22.25
N ASN A 46 11.98 8.73 -20.99
CA ASN A 46 13.22 8.49 -20.26
C ASN A 46 13.15 7.19 -19.43
N ALA A 47 13.75 6.14 -19.93
CA ALA A 47 13.78 4.82 -19.28
C ALA A 47 14.49 4.81 -17.90
N LYS A 48 15.44 5.73 -17.66
CA LYS A 48 16.16 5.84 -16.38
C LYS A 48 15.25 6.15 -15.20
N VAL A 49 14.09 6.76 -15.45
CA VAL A 49 13.06 7.05 -14.43
C VAL A 49 12.57 5.76 -13.75
N ILE A 50 12.45 4.68 -14.50
CA ILE A 50 12.04 3.37 -13.96
C ILE A 50 13.06 2.83 -12.97
N ASP A 51 14.34 2.99 -13.23
CA ASP A 51 15.40 2.50 -12.36
C ASP A 51 15.44 3.31 -11.05
N SER A 52 15.25 4.63 -11.13
CA SER A 52 15.13 5.50 -9.96
C SER A 52 13.94 5.08 -9.08
N ILE A 53 12.73 4.96 -9.65
CA ILE A 53 11.51 4.55 -8.93
C ILE A 53 11.68 3.15 -8.34
N SER A 54 12.27 2.22 -9.10
CA SER A 54 12.52 0.85 -8.63
C SER A 54 13.50 0.84 -7.45
N GLY A 55 14.53 1.69 -7.48
CA GLY A 55 15.45 1.86 -6.37
C GLY A 55 14.77 2.38 -5.10
N ASP A 56 13.93 3.41 -5.23
CA ASP A 56 13.20 3.99 -4.11
C ASP A 56 12.21 2.99 -3.50
N LEU A 57 11.41 2.31 -4.33
CA LEU A 57 10.50 1.28 -3.84
C LEU A 57 11.23 0.10 -3.18
N ALA A 58 12.38 -0.29 -3.70
CA ALA A 58 13.19 -1.35 -3.08
C ALA A 58 13.70 -0.96 -1.69
N LYS A 59 14.09 0.32 -1.49
CA LYS A 59 14.48 0.84 -0.17
C LYS A 59 13.31 0.85 0.80
N ILE A 60 12.14 1.36 0.38
CA ILE A 60 10.93 1.45 1.21
C ILE A 60 10.44 0.06 1.63
N THR A 61 10.43 -0.90 0.71
CA THR A 61 9.76 -2.20 0.93
C THR A 61 10.71 -3.34 1.31
N GLY A 62 12.01 -3.17 1.09
CA GLY A 62 12.98 -4.25 1.26
C GLY A 62 12.78 -5.42 0.28
N GLN A 63 12.07 -5.18 -0.85
CA GLN A 63 11.79 -6.18 -1.88
C GLN A 63 11.97 -5.57 -3.27
N LYS A 64 12.57 -6.32 -4.19
CA LYS A 64 12.74 -5.89 -5.58
C LYS A 64 11.37 -5.72 -6.26
N PRO A 65 11.05 -4.53 -6.78
CA PRO A 65 9.81 -4.28 -7.50
C PRO A 65 9.80 -4.92 -8.90
N ILE A 66 8.62 -4.98 -9.48
CA ILE A 66 8.39 -5.45 -10.86
C ILE A 66 8.07 -4.24 -11.74
N VAL A 67 8.74 -4.13 -12.88
CA VAL A 67 8.43 -3.13 -13.90
C VAL A 67 7.17 -3.57 -14.66
N CYS A 68 6.17 -2.69 -14.66
CA CYS A 68 4.93 -2.89 -15.40
C CYS A 68 5.10 -2.36 -16.83
N ARG A 69 4.80 -3.22 -17.80
CA ARG A 69 4.88 -2.89 -19.23
C ARG A 69 3.50 -2.77 -19.86
N ALA A 70 3.38 -1.91 -20.86
CA ALA A 70 2.15 -1.73 -21.62
C ALA A 70 1.76 -3.03 -22.35
N LYS A 71 0.50 -3.43 -22.21
CA LYS A 71 -0.05 -4.63 -22.87
C LYS A 71 -0.54 -4.37 -24.30
N LYS A 72 -0.86 -3.10 -24.61
CA LYS A 72 -1.36 -2.66 -25.92
C LYS A 72 -0.75 -1.32 -26.29
N SER A 73 -0.61 -1.08 -27.58
CA SER A 73 -0.22 0.23 -28.11
C SER A 73 -1.43 1.17 -28.10
N VAL A 74 -1.24 2.40 -27.62
CA VAL A 74 -2.27 3.46 -27.58
C VAL A 74 -1.69 4.74 -28.16
N ALA A 75 -2.13 5.12 -29.35
CA ALA A 75 -1.59 6.27 -30.09
C ALA A 75 -1.76 7.61 -29.34
N ASN A 76 -2.92 7.83 -28.72
CA ASN A 76 -3.20 9.06 -27.96
C ASN A 76 -2.21 9.33 -26.83
N PHE A 77 -1.69 8.27 -26.20
CA PHE A 77 -0.69 8.37 -25.13
C PHE A 77 0.74 8.20 -25.64
N LYS A 78 0.95 8.08 -26.94
CA LYS A 78 2.26 7.78 -27.57
C LYS A 78 2.91 6.54 -26.96
N LEU A 79 2.09 5.51 -26.69
CA LEU A 79 2.49 4.30 -26.00
C LEU A 79 2.55 3.14 -26.97
N ARG A 80 3.64 2.38 -26.95
CA ARG A 80 3.81 1.13 -27.71
C ARG A 80 3.76 -0.06 -26.75
N GLU A 81 3.32 -1.19 -27.24
CA GLU A 81 3.36 -2.46 -26.52
C GLU A 81 4.78 -2.76 -26.02
N GLY A 82 4.90 -3.25 -24.79
CA GLY A 82 6.20 -3.55 -24.16
C GLY A 82 6.89 -2.37 -23.50
N MET A 83 6.46 -1.11 -23.73
CA MET A 83 7.07 0.05 -23.07
C MET A 83 6.83 0.02 -21.54
N PRO A 84 7.83 0.37 -20.71
CA PRO A 84 7.65 0.47 -19.28
C PRO A 84 6.76 1.68 -18.93
N ILE A 85 5.74 1.46 -18.09
CA ILE A 85 4.73 2.47 -17.73
C ILE A 85 4.58 2.68 -16.23
N GLY A 86 5.20 1.83 -15.42
CA GLY A 86 5.11 1.91 -13.97
C GLY A 86 5.91 0.83 -13.28
N VAL A 87 5.93 0.91 -11.97
CA VAL A 87 6.62 -0.04 -11.10
C VAL A 87 5.68 -0.44 -9.99
N LYS A 88 5.59 -1.73 -9.68
CA LYS A 88 4.79 -2.23 -8.56
C LYS A 88 5.55 -3.23 -7.70
N VAL A 89 5.14 -3.31 -6.43
CA VAL A 89 5.61 -4.35 -5.52
C VAL A 89 4.40 -4.94 -4.78
N THR A 90 4.43 -6.24 -4.55
CA THR A 90 3.42 -6.94 -3.76
C THR A 90 4.07 -7.53 -2.53
N LEU A 91 3.65 -7.07 -1.36
CA LEU A 91 4.16 -7.50 -0.07
C LEU A 91 3.21 -8.52 0.56
N ARG A 92 3.78 -9.60 1.12
CA ARG A 92 3.08 -10.64 1.88
C ARG A 92 3.89 -11.03 3.11
N GLY A 93 3.25 -11.71 4.05
CA GLY A 93 3.90 -12.24 5.24
C GLY A 93 4.56 -11.17 6.11
N GLU A 94 5.75 -11.42 6.63
CA GLU A 94 6.43 -10.51 7.58
C GLU A 94 6.67 -9.11 6.97
N LYS A 95 7.12 -9.03 5.72
CA LYS A 95 7.38 -7.74 5.03
C LYS A 95 6.12 -6.88 4.90
N MET A 96 4.96 -7.51 4.71
CA MET A 96 3.67 -6.81 4.67
C MET A 96 3.35 -6.18 6.03
N TRP A 97 3.47 -6.93 7.11
CA TRP A 97 3.19 -6.46 8.46
C TRP A 97 4.13 -5.33 8.89
N GLU A 98 5.42 -5.46 8.61
CA GLU A 98 6.42 -4.43 8.91
C GLU A 98 6.20 -3.16 8.09
N PHE A 99 5.86 -3.29 6.80
CA PHE A 99 5.54 -2.14 5.97
C PHE A 99 4.32 -1.39 6.51
N MET A 100 3.26 -2.10 6.91
CA MET A 100 2.06 -1.47 7.46
C MET A 100 2.34 -0.75 8.79
N ASP A 101 3.11 -1.36 9.67
CA ASP A 101 3.50 -0.75 10.94
C ASP A 101 4.26 0.57 10.71
N ARG A 102 5.24 0.58 9.81
CA ARG A 102 5.97 1.80 9.44
C ARG A 102 5.07 2.82 8.75
N LEU A 103 4.19 2.38 7.87
CA LEU A 103 3.28 3.28 7.17
C LEU A 103 2.37 4.02 8.15
N PHE A 104 1.70 3.32 9.06
CA PHE A 104 0.72 3.92 9.97
C PHE A 104 1.37 4.74 11.09
N ASN A 105 2.47 4.26 11.65
CA ASN A 105 3.06 4.86 12.84
C ASN A 105 4.20 5.85 12.56
N VAL A 106 4.84 5.76 11.38
CA VAL A 106 6.01 6.58 11.05
C VAL A 106 5.76 7.45 9.81
N ALA A 107 5.30 6.88 8.71
CA ALA A 107 5.19 7.60 7.45
C ALA A 107 3.98 8.55 7.41
N LEU A 108 2.79 8.08 7.74
CA LEU A 108 1.58 8.91 7.69
C LEU A 108 1.62 10.13 8.61
N PRO A 109 2.14 10.05 9.86
CA PRO A 109 2.27 11.24 10.70
C PRO A 109 3.21 12.31 10.14
N ARG A 110 4.10 11.96 9.21
CA ARG A 110 5.02 12.89 8.52
C ARG A 110 4.40 13.58 7.30
N VAL A 111 3.20 13.16 6.89
CA VAL A 111 2.48 13.83 5.80
C VAL A 111 2.10 15.23 6.25
N ARG A 112 2.40 16.22 5.40
CA ARG A 112 2.04 17.61 5.66
C ARG A 112 0.52 17.77 5.74
N ASP A 113 0.05 18.47 6.78
CA ASP A 113 -1.38 18.71 7.05
C ASP A 113 -2.23 17.41 7.10
N PHE A 114 -1.66 16.34 7.67
CA PHE A 114 -2.34 15.06 7.78
C PHE A 114 -3.55 15.15 8.73
N ARG A 115 -4.74 14.84 8.21
CA ARG A 115 -5.99 14.82 8.97
C ARG A 115 -6.57 13.42 9.16
N GLY A 116 -5.99 12.43 8.55
CA GLY A 116 -6.47 11.06 8.51
C GLY A 116 -6.58 10.53 7.08
N ILE A 117 -6.82 9.24 6.95
CA ILE A 117 -7.07 8.58 5.67
C ILE A 117 -8.58 8.51 5.41
N ASN A 118 -8.98 8.60 4.15
CA ASN A 118 -10.39 8.61 3.76
C ASN A 118 -11.08 7.29 4.16
N PRO A 119 -12.14 7.31 4.99
CA PRO A 119 -12.84 6.11 5.40
C PRO A 119 -13.68 5.45 4.30
N ASN A 120 -13.91 6.12 3.17
CA ASN A 120 -14.80 5.66 2.10
C ASN A 120 -14.06 5.09 0.87
N SER A 121 -12.75 4.87 0.96
CA SER A 121 -11.94 4.36 -0.17
C SER A 121 -11.87 2.83 -0.22
N PHE A 122 -12.99 2.17 0.06
CA PHE A 122 -13.17 0.72 -0.06
C PHE A 122 -13.81 0.37 -1.41
N ASP A 123 -13.60 -0.86 -1.86
CA ASP A 123 -14.05 -1.37 -3.17
C ASP A 123 -15.40 -2.13 -3.15
N GLY A 124 -16.08 -2.19 -2.01
CA GLY A 124 -17.30 -2.99 -1.81
C GLY A 124 -17.04 -4.43 -1.34
N ARG A 125 -15.77 -4.85 -1.29
CA ARG A 125 -15.36 -6.20 -0.86
C ARG A 125 -14.31 -6.19 0.26
N GLY A 126 -14.23 -5.09 0.99
CA GLY A 126 -13.32 -4.94 2.12
C GLY A 126 -11.86 -4.68 1.77
N ASN A 127 -11.51 -4.42 0.51
CA ASN A 127 -10.20 -3.95 0.14
C ASN A 127 -10.14 -2.43 0.21
N TYR A 128 -9.02 -1.88 0.63
CA TYR A 128 -8.83 -0.45 0.82
C TYR A 128 -7.71 0.08 -0.05
N SER A 129 -7.90 1.24 -0.65
CA SER A 129 -6.88 1.90 -1.47
C SER A 129 -6.66 3.34 -1.01
N MET A 130 -5.40 3.75 -0.95
CA MET A 130 -5.02 5.12 -0.63
C MET A 130 -3.90 5.61 -1.53
N GLY A 131 -3.92 6.91 -1.85
CA GLY A 131 -2.84 7.59 -2.55
C GLY A 131 -1.93 8.34 -1.59
N ILE A 132 -0.64 8.21 -1.78
CA ILE A 132 0.41 8.98 -1.10
C ILE A 132 0.98 9.94 -2.14
N LYS A 133 1.02 11.24 -1.83
CA LYS A 133 1.47 12.27 -2.77
C LYS A 133 2.98 12.32 -2.92
N GLU A 134 3.72 11.97 -1.87
CA GLU A 134 5.17 12.16 -1.79
C GLU A 134 5.86 10.94 -1.17
N GLN A 135 6.88 10.38 -1.84
CA GLN A 135 7.68 9.28 -1.28
C GLN A 135 8.56 9.72 -0.09
N LEU A 136 8.75 11.02 0.09
CA LEU A 136 9.59 11.60 1.15
C LEU A 136 9.09 11.37 2.57
N ILE A 137 7.83 10.95 2.72
CA ILE A 137 7.27 10.60 4.04
C ILE A 137 7.96 9.38 4.65
N PHE A 138 8.57 8.53 3.81
CA PHE A 138 9.32 7.37 4.28
C PHE A 138 10.74 7.78 4.70
N PRO A 139 11.17 7.45 5.93
CA PRO A 139 12.49 7.84 6.45
C PRO A 139 13.65 7.20 5.69
N GLU A 140 13.41 6.12 4.95
CA GLU A 140 14.39 5.42 4.14
C GLU A 140 14.80 6.19 2.87
N ILE A 141 14.02 7.22 2.52
CA ILE A 141 14.26 8.05 1.35
C ILE A 141 14.90 9.37 1.75
N GLU A 142 16.10 9.61 1.25
CA GLU A 142 16.84 10.85 1.46
C GLU A 142 16.51 11.85 0.36
N TYR A 143 16.19 13.10 0.74
CA TYR A 143 15.82 14.17 -0.19
C TYR A 143 16.89 14.41 -1.26
N ASP A 144 18.17 14.37 -0.89
CA ASP A 144 19.28 14.68 -1.79
C ASP A 144 19.55 13.59 -2.85
N LYS A 145 18.97 12.41 -2.68
CA LYS A 145 19.20 11.25 -3.56
C LYS A 145 18.02 10.96 -4.50
N ILE A 146 16.95 11.72 -4.42
CA ILE A 146 15.80 11.55 -5.29
C ILE A 146 15.94 12.39 -6.56
N ASP A 147 15.51 11.82 -7.68
CA ASP A 147 15.41 12.50 -8.96
C ASP A 147 14.21 13.48 -9.00
N LYS A 148 13.06 13.02 -8.52
CA LYS A 148 11.82 13.80 -8.49
C LYS A 148 10.89 13.29 -7.38
N VAL A 149 10.11 14.21 -6.80
CA VAL A 149 9.02 13.84 -5.89
C VAL A 149 7.92 13.14 -6.67
N ARG A 150 7.54 11.93 -6.25
CA ARG A 150 6.51 11.10 -6.89
C ARG A 150 5.55 10.54 -5.85
N GLY A 151 4.30 10.47 -6.26
CA GLY A 151 3.28 9.78 -5.50
C GLY A 151 3.28 8.28 -5.75
N MET A 152 2.56 7.56 -4.88
CA MET A 152 2.32 6.13 -5.01
C MET A 152 0.93 5.77 -4.51
N ASP A 153 0.38 4.70 -5.06
CA ASP A 153 -0.87 4.11 -4.61
C ASP A 153 -0.56 2.88 -3.75
N VAL A 154 -1.22 2.77 -2.61
CA VAL A 154 -1.11 1.64 -1.69
C VAL A 154 -2.47 0.97 -1.57
N CYS A 155 -2.55 -0.29 -1.97
CA CYS A 155 -3.77 -1.09 -1.90
C CYS A 155 -3.61 -2.20 -0.85
N PHE A 156 -4.50 -2.22 0.13
CA PHE A 156 -4.60 -3.26 1.16
C PHE A 156 -5.65 -4.27 0.73
N VAL A 157 -5.22 -5.47 0.44
CA VAL A 157 -6.12 -6.57 0.07
C VAL A 157 -6.37 -7.41 1.31
N THR A 158 -7.64 -7.55 1.66
CA THR A 158 -8.10 -8.30 2.82
C THR A 158 -8.92 -9.50 2.42
N THR A 159 -9.21 -10.38 3.36
CA THR A 159 -10.16 -11.50 3.18
C THR A 159 -11.56 -11.15 3.70
N ALA A 160 -11.83 -9.87 4.00
CA ALA A 160 -13.14 -9.41 4.40
C ALA A 160 -14.16 -9.59 3.28
N ASN A 161 -15.42 -9.83 3.62
CA ASN A 161 -16.51 -9.94 2.67
C ASN A 161 -17.21 -8.60 2.44
N THR A 162 -17.16 -7.71 3.43
CA THR A 162 -17.81 -6.40 3.40
C THR A 162 -16.81 -5.28 3.75
N ASP A 163 -17.13 -4.06 3.34
CA ASP A 163 -16.31 -2.88 3.66
C ASP A 163 -16.30 -2.56 5.14
N GLU A 164 -17.38 -2.88 5.85
CA GLU A 164 -17.47 -2.69 7.30
C GLU A 164 -16.45 -3.58 8.04
N GLU A 165 -16.34 -4.85 7.64
CA GLU A 165 -15.35 -5.78 8.18
C GLU A 165 -13.93 -5.30 7.89
N GLY A 166 -13.67 -4.87 6.66
CA GLY A 166 -12.36 -4.33 6.24
C GLY A 166 -11.98 -3.06 6.99
N ARG A 167 -12.94 -2.15 7.16
CA ARG A 167 -12.75 -0.90 7.91
C ARG A 167 -12.41 -1.16 9.37
N GLU A 168 -13.16 -2.04 10.03
CA GLU A 168 -12.91 -2.36 11.42
C GLU A 168 -11.56 -3.09 11.60
N LEU A 169 -11.22 -3.99 10.69
CA LEU A 169 -9.90 -4.63 10.66
C LEU A 169 -8.78 -3.59 10.63
N LEU A 170 -8.80 -2.68 9.66
CA LEU A 170 -7.77 -1.66 9.52
C LEU A 170 -7.74 -0.68 10.70
N LYS A 171 -8.91 -0.31 11.23
CA LYS A 171 -9.04 0.56 12.40
C LYS A 171 -8.39 -0.05 13.65
N LEU A 172 -8.68 -1.31 13.94
CA LEU A 172 -8.09 -2.03 15.07
C LEU A 172 -6.57 -2.26 14.89
N MET A 173 -6.10 -2.27 13.65
CA MET A 173 -4.67 -2.33 13.33
C MET A 173 -3.96 -0.98 13.41
N GLY A 174 -4.66 0.09 13.77
CA GLY A 174 -4.09 1.41 13.96
C GLY A 174 -4.14 2.33 12.73
N ALA A 175 -4.94 2.00 11.71
CA ALA A 175 -5.14 2.90 10.57
C ALA A 175 -5.80 4.21 11.02
N PRO A 176 -5.19 5.38 10.77
CA PRO A 176 -5.68 6.67 11.23
C PRO A 176 -6.75 7.22 10.29
N PHE A 177 -7.97 6.69 10.36
CA PHE A 177 -9.09 7.21 9.59
C PHE A 177 -9.50 8.62 10.02
N GLU A 178 -9.88 9.44 9.04
CA GLU A 178 -10.49 10.73 9.27
C GLU A 178 -11.83 10.55 10.05
N LYS A 179 -12.10 11.47 11.01
CA LYS A 179 -13.30 11.45 11.86
C LYS A 179 -14.50 12.05 11.15
#